data_5d4fd0e8c2a1b4c6b042fe1c03196fe8
#
_entry.id   5d4fd0e8c2a1b4c6b042fe1c03196fe8
#
_cell.length_a   1.000
_cell.length_b   1.000
_cell.length_c   1.000
_cell.angle_alpha   90.00
_cell.angle_beta   90.00
_cell.angle_gamma   90.00
#
_symmetry.space_group_name_H-M   'P 1'
#
loop_
_entity.id
_entity.type
_entity.pdbx_description
1 polymer ?
#
loop_
_entity_poly.entity_id
_entity_poly.type
_entity_poly.pdbx_seq_one_letter_code
_entity_poly.pdbx_strand_id
1 'polypeptide(L)' 'METAQTLLILTNLPDEASARTLAKGLIESRLAACINILAPCTSVYRWQGAIEEAR' A
#
# COMPACT_ATOMS: atom_id res chain seq x y z
N MET A 1 25.58 4.68 -19.67
CA MET A 1 24.78 3.53 -19.23
C MET A 1 23.85 3.96 -18.10
N GLU A 2 22.62 3.59 -18.22
CA GLU A 2 21.65 3.92 -17.16
C GLU A 2 21.71 2.92 -16.03
N THR A 3 21.55 3.43 -14.84
CA THR A 3 21.42 2.59 -13.65
C THR A 3 19.93 2.46 -13.31
N ALA A 4 19.46 1.23 -13.30
CA ALA A 4 18.09 0.98 -12.91
C ALA A 4 17.92 1.33 -11.44
N GLN A 5 16.82 1.99 -11.11
CA GLN A 5 16.46 2.31 -9.74
C GLN A 5 15.32 1.42 -9.30
N THR A 6 15.44 0.88 -8.09
CA THR A 6 14.39 0.11 -7.47
C THR A 6 13.73 0.97 -6.41
N LEU A 7 12.42 1.09 -6.48
CA LEU A 7 11.64 1.85 -5.53
C LEU A 7 10.70 0.93 -4.78
N LEU A 8 10.52 1.21 -3.51
CA LEU A 8 9.50 0.57 -2.69
C LEU A 8 8.44 1.59 -2.36
N ILE A 9 7.19 1.27 -2.69
CA ILE A 9 6.07 2.14 -2.41
C ILE A 9 5.15 1.43 -1.43
N LEU A 10 4.80 2.13 -0.35
CA LEU A 10 3.90 1.59 0.67
C LEU A 10 2.62 2.41 0.67
N THR A 11 1.50 1.72 0.78
CA THR A 11 0.21 2.38 0.87
C THR A 11 -0.73 1.55 1.72
N ASN A 12 -1.80 2.18 2.20
CA ASN A 12 -2.85 1.51 2.95
C ASN A 12 -4.14 1.55 2.17
N LEU A 13 -4.86 0.44 2.21
CA LEU A 13 -6.15 0.33 1.57
C LEU A 13 -7.18 -0.15 2.58
N PRO A 14 -8.46 0.18 2.39
CA PRO A 14 -9.47 -0.09 3.41
C PRO A 14 -9.76 -1.58 3.60
N ASP A 15 -9.54 -2.40 2.59
CA ASP A 15 -9.83 -3.82 2.69
C ASP A 15 -9.00 -4.62 1.70
N GLU A 16 -9.01 -5.93 1.87
CA GLU A 16 -8.22 -6.82 1.04
C GLU A 16 -8.71 -6.86 -0.42
N ALA A 17 -10.02 -6.78 -0.62
CA ALA A 17 -10.56 -6.81 -1.98
C ALA A 17 -10.08 -5.61 -2.79
N SER A 18 -10.09 -4.41 -2.19
CA SER A 18 -9.57 -3.22 -2.84
C SER A 18 -8.08 -3.34 -3.12
N ALA A 19 -7.33 -3.92 -2.18
CA ALA A 19 -5.90 -4.13 -2.35
C ALA A 19 -5.61 -5.06 -3.52
N ARG A 20 -6.36 -6.15 -3.65
CA ARG A 20 -6.19 -7.10 -4.74
C ARG A 20 -6.53 -6.47 -6.09
N THR A 21 -7.60 -5.68 -6.14
CA THR A 21 -8.01 -5.01 -7.37
C THR A 21 -6.93 -4.03 -7.83
N LEU A 22 -6.43 -3.21 -6.91
CA LEU A 22 -5.37 -2.27 -7.23
C LEU A 22 -4.08 -2.98 -7.65
N ALA A 23 -3.71 -4.03 -6.93
CA ALA A 23 -2.50 -4.79 -7.22
C ALA A 23 -2.54 -5.35 -8.64
N LYS A 24 -3.65 -5.99 -9.01
CA LYS A 24 -3.78 -6.55 -10.35
C LYS A 24 -3.71 -5.48 -11.43
N GLY A 25 -4.37 -4.36 -11.21
CA GLY A 25 -4.34 -3.25 -12.16
C GLY A 25 -2.94 -2.68 -12.36
N LEU A 26 -2.18 -2.54 -11.27
CA LEU A 26 -0.81 -2.02 -11.35
C LEU A 26 0.12 -2.99 -12.07
N ILE A 27 -0.02 -4.28 -11.83
CA ILE A 27 0.79 -5.28 -12.52
C ILE A 27 0.41 -5.33 -14.01
N GLU A 28 -0.88 -5.35 -14.33
CA GLU A 28 -1.34 -5.38 -15.72
C GLU A 28 -0.91 -4.15 -16.50
N SER A 29 -0.87 -2.99 -15.84
CA SER A 29 -0.42 -1.74 -16.46
C SER A 29 1.10 -1.61 -16.52
N ARG A 30 1.82 -2.61 -16.00
CA ARG A 30 3.28 -2.62 -15.94
C ARG A 30 3.85 -1.47 -15.13
N LEU A 31 3.09 -0.96 -14.17
CA LEU A 31 3.55 0.07 -13.26
C LEU A 31 4.27 -0.52 -12.04
N ALA A 32 4.04 -1.79 -11.77
CA ALA A 32 4.71 -2.51 -10.71
C ALA A 32 5.10 -3.89 -11.19
N ALA A 33 6.24 -4.37 -10.74
CA ALA A 33 6.74 -5.70 -11.07
C ALA A 33 6.19 -6.74 -10.10
N CYS A 34 5.99 -6.34 -8.86
CA CYS A 34 5.58 -7.23 -7.80
C CYS A 34 4.86 -6.43 -6.72
N ILE A 35 3.81 -6.99 -6.16
CA ILE A 35 3.07 -6.37 -5.07
C ILE A 35 2.81 -7.41 -4.00
N ASN A 36 3.12 -7.07 -2.76
CA ASN A 36 2.84 -7.90 -1.61
C ASN A 36 1.74 -7.24 -0.79
N ILE A 37 0.70 -8.01 -0.50
CA ILE A 37 -0.40 -7.54 0.33
C ILE A 37 -0.16 -8.10 1.73
N LEU A 38 0.13 -7.18 2.66
CA LEU A 38 0.43 -7.56 4.03
C LEU A 38 -0.85 -7.72 4.83
N ALA A 39 -0.72 -8.35 5.99
CA ALA A 39 -1.85 -8.50 6.89
C ALA A 39 -2.40 -7.13 7.30
N PRO A 40 -3.68 -7.06 7.66
CA PRO A 40 -4.24 -5.81 8.16
C PRO A 40 -3.41 -5.26 9.31
N CYS A 41 -3.26 -3.95 9.33
CA CYS A 41 -2.50 -3.28 10.37
C CYS A 41 -3.39 -2.31 11.14
N THR A 42 -2.92 -1.92 12.32
CA THR A 42 -3.60 -0.91 13.13
C THR A 42 -2.83 0.40 12.96
N SER A 43 -3.54 1.45 12.57
CA SER A 43 -2.96 2.78 12.46
C SER A 43 -3.19 3.53 13.77
N VAL A 44 -2.13 4.11 14.28
CA VAL A 44 -2.21 4.93 15.48
C VAL A 44 -1.84 6.35 15.06
N TYR A 45 -2.72 7.30 15.36
CA TYR A 45 -2.53 8.65 14.87
C TYR A 45 -3.13 9.66 15.83
N ARG A 46 -2.76 10.92 15.65
CA ARG A 46 -3.30 12.01 16.44
C ARG A 46 -4.40 12.70 15.64
N TRP A 47 -5.54 12.86 16.26
CA TRP A 47 -6.67 13.53 15.66
C TRP A 47 -7.31 14.46 16.68
N GLN A 48 -7.35 15.75 16.35
CA GLN A 48 -7.96 16.77 17.22
C GLN A 48 -7.44 16.70 18.67
N GLY A 49 -6.14 16.53 18.82
CA GLY A 49 -5.50 16.48 20.13
C GLY A 49 -5.59 15.16 20.86
N ALA A 50 -6.26 14.17 20.30
CA ALA A 50 -6.37 12.85 20.90
C ALA A 50 -5.63 11.81 20.05
N ILE A 51 -5.20 10.74 20.69
CA ILE A 51 -4.57 9.63 20.00
C ILE A 51 -5.65 8.59 19.73
N GLU A 52 -5.76 8.18 18.46
CA GLU A 52 -6.77 7.23 18.04
C GLU A 52 -6.14 6.07 17.29
N GLU A 53 -6.88 4.97 17.23
CA GLU A 53 -6.47 3.78 16.49
C GLU A 53 -7.55 3.43 15.48
N ALA A 54 -7.10 2.98 14.30
CA ALA A 54 -8.00 2.49 13.26
C ALA A 54 -7.41 1.26 12.61
N ARG A 55 -8.27 0.36 12.22
CA ARG A 55 -7.89 -0.83 11.47
C ARG A 55 -8.34 -0.76 10.04
#